data_ba5d8164bbe9beb94ca8b397358198b2
#
_entry.id   ba5d8164bbe9beb94ca8b397358198b2
#
_cell.length_a   1.000
_cell.length_b   1.000
_cell.length_c   1.000
_cell.angle_alpha   90.00
_cell.angle_beta   90.00
_cell.angle_gamma   90.00
#
_symmetry.space_group_name_H-M   'P 1'
#
loop_
_entity.id
_entity.type
_entity.pdbx_description
1 polymer ?
#
loop_
_entity_poly.entity_id
_entity_poly.type
_entity_poly.pdbx_seq_one_letter_code
_entity_poly.pdbx_strand_id
1 'polypeptide(L)'
;MAVLWSNSGYKVAVIDADAQKSLTYWLSERKKYYGDNDIGIDFYNFDIRNLSDEIKKIKRKYDFIIIDSPPSITFETIQIIKVSNGIFVPVQPSPLDLMATLPFLQIARDERKKPLIILNRVMPRARLTDAMVLRLRYSGAKVARSRISSKVVFAETFAVGRGVIDINVTSDASREIINVGNEILRNL
;
A
#
# COMPACT_ATOMS: atom_id res chain seq x y z
N MET A 1 -4.15 4.78 -0.53
CA MET A 1 -4.63 4.67 0.86
C MET A 1 -4.40 5.96 1.64
N ALA A 2 -3.18 6.54 1.66
CA ALA A 2 -2.92 7.76 2.41
C ALA A 2 -3.92 8.88 2.10
N VAL A 3 -4.15 9.18 0.82
CA VAL A 3 -5.15 10.17 0.38
C VAL A 3 -6.57 9.85 0.87
N LEU A 4 -6.99 8.57 0.76
CA LEU A 4 -8.31 8.14 1.23
C LEU A 4 -8.51 8.42 2.71
N TRP A 5 -7.56 8.02 3.53
CA TRP A 5 -7.69 8.16 4.99
C TRP A 5 -7.51 9.61 5.43
N SER A 6 -6.62 10.38 4.80
CA SER A 6 -6.49 11.81 5.05
C SER A 6 -7.79 12.56 4.70
N ASN A 7 -8.39 12.31 3.53
CA ASN A 7 -9.67 12.90 3.14
C ASN A 7 -10.85 12.43 4.03
N SER A 8 -10.68 11.33 4.76
CA SER A 8 -11.64 10.83 5.76
C SER A 8 -11.42 11.41 7.16
N GLY A 9 -10.50 12.36 7.32
CA GLY A 9 -10.22 13.07 8.58
C GLY A 9 -9.18 12.40 9.47
N TYR A 10 -8.54 11.30 9.04
CA TYR A 10 -7.44 10.68 9.80
C TYR A 10 -6.14 11.45 9.62
N LYS A 11 -5.34 11.51 10.69
CA LYS A 11 -3.96 12.01 10.65
C LYS A 11 -3.05 10.93 10.06
N VAL A 12 -2.50 11.19 8.88
CA VAL A 12 -1.73 10.21 8.12
C VAL A 12 -0.30 10.68 7.92
N ALA A 13 0.65 9.81 8.24
CA ALA A 13 2.04 9.95 7.83
C ALA A 13 2.42 8.89 6.81
N VAL A 14 3.35 9.21 5.91
CA VAL A 14 3.95 8.27 4.98
C VAL A 14 5.46 8.27 5.11
N ILE A 15 6.08 7.10 4.95
CA ILE A 15 7.53 6.89 4.98
C ILE A 15 7.89 6.19 3.67
N ASP A 16 8.83 6.77 2.91
CA ASP A 16 9.36 6.18 1.68
C ASP A 16 10.65 5.40 2.00
N ALA A 17 10.53 4.10 2.08
CA ALA A 17 11.65 3.20 2.33
C ALA A 17 12.19 2.53 1.04
N ASP A 18 11.61 2.83 -0.13
CA ASP A 18 12.11 2.33 -1.41
C ASP A 18 13.25 3.22 -1.94
N ALA A 19 14.33 2.59 -2.37
CA ALA A 19 15.47 3.28 -3.01
C ALA A 19 15.08 4.00 -4.31
N GLN A 20 14.01 3.58 -4.99
CA GLN A 20 13.50 4.24 -6.19
C GLN A 20 12.83 5.59 -5.91
N LYS A 21 12.46 5.86 -4.65
CA LYS A 21 11.85 7.13 -4.22
C LYS A 21 10.60 7.54 -5.00
N SER A 22 9.80 6.57 -5.45
CA SER A 22 8.57 6.82 -6.21
C SER A 22 7.54 7.61 -5.40
N LEU A 23 7.40 7.30 -4.10
CA LEU A 23 6.51 8.03 -3.20
C LEU A 23 7.00 9.48 -2.96
N THR A 24 8.32 9.66 -2.83
CA THR A 24 8.94 10.99 -2.72
C THR A 24 8.67 11.85 -3.97
N TYR A 25 8.80 11.26 -5.17
CA TYR A 25 8.44 11.94 -6.41
C TYR A 25 6.96 12.34 -6.41
N TRP A 26 6.06 11.41 -6.12
CA TRP A 26 4.61 11.69 -6.06
C TRP A 26 4.28 12.83 -5.10
N LEU A 27 4.93 12.88 -3.93
CA LEU A 27 4.75 13.96 -2.97
C LEU A 27 5.23 15.30 -3.50
N SER A 28 6.34 15.34 -4.25
CA SER A 28 6.82 16.57 -4.87
C SER A 28 5.81 17.14 -5.88
N GLU A 29 5.19 16.28 -6.68
CA GLU A 29 4.12 16.69 -7.59
C GLU A 29 2.86 17.14 -6.83
N ARG A 30 2.51 16.45 -5.72
CA ARG A 30 1.38 16.85 -4.87
C ARG A 30 1.58 18.24 -4.26
N LYS A 31 2.78 18.56 -3.79
CA LYS A 31 3.13 19.89 -3.28
C LYS A 31 3.01 20.98 -4.35
N LYS A 32 3.42 20.71 -5.58
CA LYS A 32 3.22 21.66 -6.69
C LYS A 32 1.76 21.96 -6.95
N TYR A 33 0.88 20.98 -6.78
CA TYR A 33 -0.55 21.11 -7.04
C TYR A 33 -1.31 21.81 -5.91
N TYR A 34 -1.06 21.42 -4.65
CA TYR A 34 -1.83 21.88 -3.48
C TYR A 34 -1.10 22.97 -2.66
N GLY A 35 0.18 23.24 -2.91
CA GLY A 35 1.03 24.05 -2.05
C GLY A 35 1.59 23.28 -0.86
N ASP A 36 2.63 23.81 -0.24
CA ASP A 36 3.36 23.10 0.82
C ASP A 36 2.54 22.82 2.09
N ASN A 37 1.53 23.64 2.38
CA ASN A 37 0.78 23.60 3.63
C ASN A 37 -0.52 22.76 3.57
N ASP A 38 -0.91 22.25 2.41
CA ASP A 38 -2.23 21.63 2.22
C ASP A 38 -2.19 20.25 1.55
N ILE A 39 -1.08 19.54 1.70
CA ILE A 39 -0.95 18.18 1.13
C ILE A 39 -1.76 17.12 1.89
N GLY A 40 -2.22 17.43 3.12
CA GLY A 40 -3.06 16.56 3.94
C GLY A 40 -2.38 15.29 4.46
N ILE A 41 -1.08 15.11 4.20
CA ILE A 41 -0.30 13.91 4.52
C ILE A 41 1.09 14.36 4.93
N ASP A 42 1.53 13.95 6.13
CA ASP A 42 2.89 14.22 6.57
C ASP A 42 3.87 13.20 5.98
N PHE A 43 5.06 13.67 5.63
CA PHE A 43 6.09 12.85 5.03
C PHE A 43 7.34 12.78 5.91
N TYR A 44 7.85 11.55 6.07
CA TYR A 44 9.09 11.29 6.79
C TYR A 44 10.07 10.50 5.91
N ASN A 45 11.33 10.85 6.02
CA ASN A 45 12.43 10.09 5.43
C ASN A 45 13.35 9.64 6.58
N PHE A 46 13.23 8.38 6.99
CA PHE A 46 14.01 7.81 8.07
C PHE A 46 15.08 6.85 7.55
N ASP A 47 16.20 6.78 8.25
CA ASP A 47 17.12 5.67 8.10
C ASP A 47 16.45 4.38 8.62
N ILE A 48 16.31 3.40 7.76
CA ILE A 48 15.63 2.14 8.08
C ILE A 48 16.28 1.41 9.27
N ARG A 49 17.57 1.61 9.48
CA ARG A 49 18.28 1.06 10.65
C ARG A 49 17.72 1.56 11.98
N ASN A 50 17.18 2.77 11.99
CA ASN A 50 16.59 3.41 13.17
C ASN A 50 15.06 3.45 13.14
N LEU A 51 14.43 2.79 12.16
CA LEU A 51 12.99 2.90 11.86
C LEU A 51 12.11 2.66 13.11
N SER A 52 12.42 1.64 13.90
CA SER A 52 11.65 1.33 15.12
C SER A 52 11.61 2.49 16.11
N ASP A 53 12.73 3.14 16.33
CA ASP A 53 12.81 4.24 17.30
C ASP A 53 12.20 5.52 16.74
N GLU A 54 12.36 5.78 15.45
CA GLU A 54 11.72 6.91 14.78
C GLU A 54 10.18 6.77 14.78
N ILE A 55 9.65 5.58 14.51
CA ILE A 55 8.21 5.32 14.62
C ILE A 55 7.71 5.54 16.05
N LYS A 56 8.44 5.10 17.08
CA LYS A 56 8.05 5.33 18.49
C LYS A 56 7.89 6.81 18.82
N LYS A 57 8.72 7.68 18.23
CA LYS A 57 8.67 9.13 18.46
C LYS A 57 7.43 9.78 17.86
N ILE A 58 6.96 9.27 16.70
CA ILE A 58 5.87 9.90 15.95
C ILE A 58 4.51 9.21 16.11
N LYS A 59 4.46 7.91 16.46
CA LYS A 59 3.24 7.08 16.42
C LYS A 59 2.03 7.64 17.19
N ARG A 60 2.25 8.48 18.20
CA ARG A 60 1.18 9.11 18.98
C ARG A 60 0.52 10.29 18.27
N LYS A 61 1.13 10.79 17.18
CA LYS A 61 0.67 11.96 16.43
C LYS A 61 -0.28 11.59 15.30
N TYR A 62 -0.27 10.31 14.87
CA TYR A 62 -0.95 9.81 13.68
C TYR A 62 -1.86 8.65 13.98
N ASP A 63 -2.98 8.60 13.27
CA ASP A 63 -3.87 7.43 13.25
C ASP A 63 -3.27 6.33 12.37
N PHE A 64 -2.59 6.72 11.27
CA PHE A 64 -1.90 5.81 10.35
C PHE A 64 -0.51 6.29 9.99
N ILE A 65 0.45 5.37 10.02
CA ILE A 65 1.79 5.54 9.45
C ILE A 65 1.92 4.48 8.36
N ILE A 66 1.98 4.91 7.09
CA ILE A 66 2.12 4.03 5.93
C ILE A 66 3.59 4.01 5.52
N ILE A 67 4.16 2.81 5.42
CA ILE A 67 5.54 2.63 5.00
C ILE A 67 5.53 1.99 3.62
N ASP A 68 6.07 2.70 2.62
CA ASP A 68 6.30 2.17 1.28
C ASP A 68 7.61 1.40 1.27
N SER A 69 7.53 0.09 1.05
CA SER A 69 8.66 -0.83 1.19
C SER A 69 9.30 -1.17 -0.15
N PRO A 70 10.61 -1.50 -0.16
CA PRO A 70 11.26 -2.01 -1.37
C PRO A 70 10.55 -3.24 -1.94
N PRO A 71 10.61 -3.47 -3.26
CA PRO A 71 9.96 -4.62 -3.91
C PRO A 71 10.68 -5.95 -3.62
N SER A 72 11.90 -5.91 -3.12
CA SER A 72 12.74 -7.08 -2.83
C SER A 72 12.76 -7.41 -1.35
N ILE A 73 13.04 -8.68 -1.03
CA ILE A 73 13.24 -9.15 0.34
C ILE A 73 14.67 -8.79 0.76
N THR A 74 14.80 -7.71 1.48
CA THR A 74 16.06 -7.19 2.01
C THR A 74 16.01 -7.09 3.53
N PHE A 75 17.12 -6.70 4.13
CA PHE A 75 17.16 -6.40 5.57
C PHE A 75 16.13 -5.33 5.94
N GLU A 76 15.99 -4.30 5.12
CA GLU A 76 15.02 -3.20 5.29
C GLU A 76 13.59 -3.72 5.32
N THR A 77 13.23 -4.60 4.38
CA THR A 77 11.90 -5.22 4.32
C THR A 77 11.59 -5.98 5.62
N ILE A 78 12.55 -6.70 6.17
CA ILE A 78 12.38 -7.44 7.43
C ILE A 78 12.17 -6.46 8.60
N GLN A 79 12.91 -5.36 8.66
CA GLN A 79 12.71 -4.34 9.69
C GLN A 79 11.31 -3.71 9.60
N ILE A 80 10.83 -3.42 8.40
CA ILE A 80 9.48 -2.90 8.15
C ILE A 80 8.43 -3.91 8.62
N ILE A 81 8.57 -5.19 8.27
CA ILE A 81 7.67 -6.27 8.72
C ILE A 81 7.57 -6.29 10.25
N LYS A 82 8.70 -6.21 10.95
CA LYS A 82 8.75 -6.26 12.42
C LYS A 82 7.96 -5.14 13.09
N VAL A 83 8.11 -3.91 12.60
CA VAL A 83 7.48 -2.74 13.22
C VAL A 83 6.02 -2.54 12.79
N SER A 84 5.57 -3.18 11.70
CA SER A 84 4.24 -3.01 11.16
C SER A 84 3.16 -3.71 11.99
N ASN A 85 2.01 -3.08 12.19
CA ASN A 85 0.81 -3.68 12.75
C ASN A 85 0.01 -4.45 11.70
N GLY A 86 -0.11 -3.90 10.48
CA GLY A 86 -0.74 -4.53 9.33
C GLY A 86 0.20 -4.56 8.13
N ILE A 87 0.14 -5.61 7.33
CA ILE A 87 0.92 -5.77 6.11
C ILE A 87 -0.05 -6.04 4.96
N PHE A 88 0.04 -5.20 3.93
CA PHE A 88 -0.82 -5.25 2.76
C PHE A 88 0.04 -5.41 1.51
N VAL A 89 -0.19 -6.49 0.77
CA VAL A 89 0.66 -6.85 -0.37
C VAL A 89 -0.15 -6.75 -1.65
N PRO A 90 0.06 -5.71 -2.46
CA PRO A 90 -0.55 -5.64 -3.79
C PRO A 90 0.12 -6.66 -4.72
N VAL A 91 -0.68 -7.53 -5.33
CA VAL A 91 -0.21 -8.60 -6.22
C VAL A 91 -0.99 -8.56 -7.51
N GLN A 92 -0.30 -8.57 -8.65
CA GLN A 92 -0.96 -8.72 -9.95
C GLN A 92 -1.35 -10.19 -10.16
N PRO A 93 -2.47 -10.48 -10.85
CA PRO A 93 -2.87 -11.85 -11.14
C PRO A 93 -2.01 -12.44 -12.28
N SER A 94 -0.73 -12.69 -11.97
CA SER A 94 0.25 -13.31 -12.86
C SER A 94 1.02 -14.43 -12.16
N PRO A 95 1.47 -15.48 -12.88
CA PRO A 95 2.29 -16.54 -12.27
C PRO A 95 3.60 -16.04 -11.69
N LEU A 96 4.22 -15.03 -12.30
CA LEU A 96 5.48 -14.44 -11.82
C LEU A 96 5.29 -13.71 -10.48
N ASP A 97 4.24 -12.90 -10.37
CA ASP A 97 3.92 -12.20 -9.11
C ASP A 97 3.59 -13.20 -7.99
N LEU A 98 2.90 -14.32 -8.32
CA LEU A 98 2.66 -15.37 -7.35
C LEU A 98 3.98 -15.95 -6.84
N MET A 99 4.89 -16.32 -7.74
CA MET A 99 6.19 -16.88 -7.37
C MET A 99 7.01 -15.92 -6.51
N ALA A 100 6.98 -14.62 -6.84
CA ALA A 100 7.67 -13.59 -6.07
C ALA A 100 7.03 -13.35 -4.68
N THR A 101 5.72 -13.56 -4.55
CA THR A 101 4.98 -13.36 -3.30
C THR A 101 5.21 -14.46 -2.28
N LEU A 102 5.38 -15.72 -2.70
CA LEU A 102 5.48 -16.87 -1.78
C LEU A 102 6.64 -16.77 -0.78
N PRO A 103 7.88 -16.40 -1.17
CA PRO A 103 8.98 -16.20 -0.22
C PRO A 103 8.69 -15.11 0.81
N PHE A 104 8.06 -14.00 0.38
CA PHE A 104 7.66 -12.92 1.29
C PHE A 104 6.64 -13.41 2.34
N LEU A 105 5.65 -14.20 1.93
CA LEU A 105 4.67 -14.79 2.85
C LEU A 105 5.33 -15.70 3.88
N GLN A 106 6.39 -16.42 3.50
CA GLN A 106 7.14 -17.24 4.44
C GLN A 106 7.83 -16.39 5.50
N ILE A 107 8.57 -15.35 5.10
CA ILE A 107 9.24 -14.43 6.02
C ILE A 107 8.24 -13.74 6.95
N ALA A 108 7.12 -13.28 6.42
CA ALA A 108 6.08 -12.67 7.25
C ALA A 108 5.53 -13.65 8.30
N ARG A 109 5.36 -14.94 7.97
CA ARG A 109 4.97 -15.99 8.92
C ARG A 109 6.02 -16.22 9.99
N ASP A 110 7.30 -16.23 9.62
CA ASP A 110 8.42 -16.41 10.56
C ASP A 110 8.44 -15.25 11.58
N GLU A 111 8.05 -14.05 11.13
CA GLU A 111 7.87 -12.86 11.98
C GLU A 111 6.47 -12.80 12.63
N ARG A 112 5.69 -13.89 12.59
CA ARG A 112 4.33 -14.03 13.17
C ARG A 112 3.32 -13.01 12.64
N LYS A 113 3.49 -12.53 11.42
CA LYS A 113 2.59 -11.60 10.74
C LYS A 113 1.65 -12.36 9.78
N LYS A 114 0.48 -11.76 9.55
CA LYS A 114 -0.55 -12.31 8.64
C LYS A 114 -0.85 -11.29 7.54
N PRO A 115 -0.07 -11.24 6.47
CA PRO A 115 -0.30 -10.30 5.37
C PRO A 115 -1.67 -10.49 4.72
N LEU A 116 -2.31 -9.38 4.33
CA LEU A 116 -3.49 -9.36 3.49
C LEU A 116 -3.05 -9.10 2.04
N ILE A 117 -3.27 -10.05 1.17
CA ILE A 117 -3.02 -9.91 -0.27
C ILE A 117 -4.15 -9.13 -0.91
N ILE A 118 -3.81 -8.10 -1.66
CA ILE A 118 -4.77 -7.28 -2.42
C ILE A 118 -4.48 -7.47 -3.90
N LEU A 119 -5.45 -8.01 -4.65
CA LEU A 119 -5.29 -8.13 -6.09
C LEU A 119 -5.32 -6.75 -6.74
N ASN A 120 -4.25 -6.45 -7.47
CA ASN A 120 -4.03 -5.17 -8.14
C ASN A 120 -3.90 -5.37 -9.65
N ARG A 121 -4.24 -4.35 -10.44
CA ARG A 121 -4.21 -4.40 -11.90
C ARG A 121 -4.98 -5.58 -12.49
N VAL A 122 -6.10 -5.92 -11.88
CA VAL A 122 -6.94 -7.03 -12.34
C VAL A 122 -7.57 -6.67 -13.69
N MET A 123 -7.33 -7.50 -14.70
CA MET A 123 -7.97 -7.36 -15.99
C MET A 123 -9.41 -7.89 -15.95
N PRO A 124 -10.37 -7.22 -16.59
CA PRO A 124 -11.74 -7.71 -16.67
C PRO A 124 -11.81 -9.13 -17.28
N ARG A 125 -12.66 -9.99 -16.72
CA ARG A 125 -12.94 -11.36 -17.22
C ARG A 125 -11.71 -12.29 -17.32
N ALA A 126 -10.64 -12.03 -16.59
CA ALA A 126 -9.45 -12.87 -16.60
C ALA A 126 -9.67 -14.14 -15.75
N ARG A 127 -9.89 -15.30 -16.37
CA ARG A 127 -9.99 -16.61 -15.68
C ARG A 127 -8.77 -16.91 -14.80
N LEU A 128 -7.61 -16.41 -15.19
CA LEU A 128 -6.37 -16.53 -14.44
C LEU A 128 -6.48 -15.96 -13.02
N THR A 129 -7.26 -14.89 -12.82
CA THR A 129 -7.43 -14.25 -11.52
C THR A 129 -7.98 -15.22 -10.47
N ASP A 130 -9.00 -16.00 -10.80
CA ASP A 130 -9.61 -16.93 -9.84
C ASP A 130 -8.68 -18.11 -9.53
N ALA A 131 -7.95 -18.60 -10.52
CA ALA A 131 -6.93 -19.64 -10.31
C ALA A 131 -5.80 -19.14 -9.38
N MET A 132 -5.38 -17.88 -9.54
CA MET A 132 -4.38 -17.25 -8.68
C MET A 132 -4.87 -17.09 -7.23
N VAL A 133 -6.11 -16.62 -7.04
CA VAL A 133 -6.73 -16.53 -5.71
C VAL A 133 -6.73 -17.89 -5.01
N LEU A 134 -7.10 -18.96 -5.72
CA LEU A 134 -7.08 -20.31 -5.17
C LEU A 134 -5.67 -20.71 -4.73
N ARG A 135 -4.67 -20.52 -5.57
CA ARG A 135 -3.26 -20.84 -5.25
C ARG A 135 -2.75 -20.07 -4.02
N LEU A 136 -3.03 -18.76 -3.95
CA LEU A 136 -2.68 -17.94 -2.79
C LEU A 136 -3.34 -18.45 -1.51
N ARG A 137 -4.62 -18.83 -1.57
CA ARG A 137 -5.34 -19.40 -0.42
C ARG A 137 -4.79 -20.76 -0.01
N TYR A 138 -4.44 -21.62 -0.96
CA TYR A 138 -3.78 -22.90 -0.66
C TYR A 138 -2.42 -22.73 -0.01
N SER A 139 -1.69 -21.65 -0.30
CA SER A 139 -0.44 -21.31 0.44
C SER A 139 -0.69 -20.75 1.84
N GLY A 140 -1.93 -20.68 2.30
CA GLY A 140 -2.30 -20.12 3.60
C GLY A 140 -2.38 -18.59 3.64
N ALA A 141 -2.33 -17.92 2.49
CA ALA A 141 -2.43 -16.46 2.43
C ALA A 141 -3.89 -16.00 2.62
N LYS A 142 -4.08 -14.91 3.35
CA LYS A 142 -5.34 -14.19 3.40
C LYS A 142 -5.44 -13.29 2.17
N VAL A 143 -6.47 -13.47 1.36
CA VAL A 143 -6.70 -12.69 0.13
C VAL A 143 -7.94 -11.84 0.31
N ALA A 144 -7.81 -10.54 0.07
CA ALA A 144 -8.91 -9.58 0.11
C ALA A 144 -10.01 -9.95 -0.89
N ARG A 145 -11.24 -9.59 -0.58
CA ARG A 145 -12.38 -9.71 -1.51
C ARG A 145 -12.39 -8.55 -2.49
N SER A 146 -12.03 -7.36 -2.01
CA SER A 146 -11.89 -6.14 -2.82
C SER A 146 -10.67 -6.25 -3.73
N ARG A 147 -10.81 -5.74 -4.95
CA ARG A 147 -9.78 -5.81 -6.00
C ARG A 147 -9.61 -4.42 -6.62
N ILE A 148 -8.44 -4.15 -7.18
CA ILE A 148 -8.15 -2.93 -7.94
C ILE A 148 -7.97 -3.35 -9.40
N SER A 149 -8.83 -2.82 -10.28
CA SER A 149 -8.77 -3.10 -11.71
C SER A 149 -7.62 -2.34 -12.39
N SER A 150 -7.20 -2.85 -13.54
CA SER A 150 -6.25 -2.15 -14.40
C SER A 150 -6.95 -0.99 -15.12
N LYS A 151 -6.68 0.24 -14.66
CA LYS A 151 -7.25 1.47 -15.22
C LYS A 151 -6.15 2.52 -15.39
N VAL A 152 -6.16 3.21 -16.51
CA VAL A 152 -5.17 4.25 -16.86
C VAL A 152 -5.20 5.41 -15.86
N VAL A 153 -6.35 5.75 -15.32
CA VAL A 153 -6.53 6.85 -14.35
C VAL A 153 -5.63 6.73 -13.12
N PHE A 154 -5.24 5.53 -12.70
CA PHE A 154 -4.31 5.37 -11.58
C PHE A 154 -2.91 5.89 -11.91
N ALA A 155 -2.43 5.68 -13.13
CA ALA A 155 -1.14 6.19 -13.59
C ALA A 155 -1.21 7.71 -13.83
N GLU A 156 -2.27 8.20 -14.46
CA GLU A 156 -2.49 9.62 -14.73
C GLU A 156 -2.54 10.45 -13.45
N THR A 157 -3.29 9.96 -12.44
CA THR A 157 -3.37 10.65 -11.15
C THR A 157 -2.07 10.64 -10.39
N PHE A 158 -1.34 9.51 -10.44
CA PHE A 158 -0.02 9.38 -9.81
C PHE A 158 0.97 10.40 -10.39
N ALA A 159 1.00 10.56 -11.72
CA ALA A 159 1.92 11.45 -12.41
C ALA A 159 1.81 12.93 -11.97
N VAL A 160 0.65 13.34 -11.44
CA VAL A 160 0.38 14.71 -10.99
C VAL A 160 0.21 14.83 -9.46
N GLY A 161 0.73 13.88 -8.69
CA GLY A 161 0.68 13.90 -7.23
C GLY A 161 -0.72 13.77 -6.63
N ARG A 162 -1.69 13.21 -7.37
CA ARG A 162 -3.07 13.05 -6.92
C ARG A 162 -3.43 11.58 -6.72
N GLY A 163 -4.43 11.33 -5.92
CA GLY A 163 -5.15 10.06 -5.88
C GLY A 163 -6.43 10.15 -6.71
N VAL A 164 -6.97 9.01 -7.13
CA VAL A 164 -8.24 8.96 -7.87
C VAL A 164 -9.41 9.63 -7.10
N ILE A 165 -9.34 9.60 -5.78
CA ILE A 165 -10.32 10.20 -4.87
C ILE A 165 -10.27 11.73 -4.93
N ASP A 166 -9.09 12.32 -5.14
CA ASP A 166 -8.95 13.78 -5.30
C ASP A 166 -9.61 14.29 -6.57
N ILE A 167 -9.83 13.42 -7.57
CA ILE A 167 -10.41 13.81 -8.87
C ILE A 167 -11.91 13.61 -8.88
N ASN A 168 -12.37 12.41 -8.54
CA ASN A 168 -13.78 12.07 -8.55
C ASN A 168 -14.07 10.94 -7.56
N VAL A 169 -14.60 11.28 -6.39
CA VAL A 169 -14.88 10.34 -5.30
C VAL A 169 -15.93 9.29 -5.68
N THR A 170 -16.81 9.56 -6.64
CA THR A 170 -17.89 8.66 -7.09
C THR A 170 -17.48 7.77 -8.27
N SER A 171 -16.26 7.92 -8.81
CA SER A 171 -15.77 7.09 -9.91
C SER A 171 -15.62 5.63 -9.51
N ASP A 172 -15.63 4.72 -10.49
CA ASP A 172 -15.36 3.30 -10.24
C ASP A 172 -13.98 3.06 -9.62
N ALA A 173 -12.97 3.81 -10.07
CA ALA A 173 -11.63 3.73 -9.50
C ALA A 173 -11.61 4.12 -8.03
N SER A 174 -12.30 5.20 -7.66
CA SER A 174 -12.43 5.64 -6.28
C SER A 174 -13.20 4.63 -5.42
N ARG A 175 -14.31 4.08 -5.96
CA ARG A 175 -15.06 3.01 -5.26
C ARG A 175 -14.21 1.78 -4.97
N GLU A 176 -13.36 1.36 -5.91
CA GLU A 176 -12.43 0.24 -5.69
C GLU A 176 -11.44 0.56 -4.56
N ILE A 177 -10.84 1.75 -4.55
CA ILE A 177 -9.92 2.20 -3.50
C ILE A 177 -10.61 2.30 -2.13
N ILE A 178 -11.83 2.83 -2.08
CA ILE A 178 -12.64 2.92 -0.86
C ILE A 178 -12.94 1.52 -0.31
N ASN A 179 -13.35 0.58 -1.16
CA ASN A 179 -13.65 -0.79 -0.77
C ASN A 179 -12.42 -1.50 -0.20
N VAL A 180 -11.26 -1.35 -0.86
CA VAL A 180 -9.98 -1.89 -0.37
C VAL A 180 -9.60 -1.23 0.96
N GLY A 181 -9.69 0.09 1.08
CA GLY A 181 -9.39 0.82 2.30
C GLY A 181 -10.24 0.35 3.48
N ASN A 182 -11.55 0.18 3.27
CA ASN A 182 -12.48 -0.33 4.28
C ASN A 182 -12.18 -1.78 4.67
N GLU A 183 -11.74 -2.61 3.71
CA GLU A 183 -11.35 -3.98 4.01
C GLU A 183 -10.03 -4.04 4.78
N ILE A 184 -9.07 -3.16 4.47
CA ILE A 184 -7.84 -2.98 5.25
C ILE A 184 -8.17 -2.66 6.70
N LEU A 185 -9.00 -1.63 6.95
CA LEU A 185 -9.38 -1.21 8.31
C LEU A 185 -10.01 -2.34 9.14
N ARG A 186 -10.79 -3.22 8.51
CA ARG A 186 -11.36 -4.40 9.18
C ARG A 186 -10.34 -5.51 9.47
N ASN A 187 -9.13 -5.39 8.96
CA ASN A 187 -8.07 -6.39 9.11
C ASN A 187 -6.88 -5.88 9.93
N LEU A 188 -6.94 -4.65 10.45
CA LEU A 188 -6.02 -4.10 11.45
C LEU A 188 -6.47 -4.46 12.86
#